data_de18dc0520b1c4782789f34296914fee
#
_entry.id   de18dc0520b1c4782789f34296914fee
#
_cell.length_a   1.000
_cell.length_b   1.000
_cell.length_c   1.000
_cell.angle_alpha   90.00
_cell.angle_beta   90.00
_cell.angle_gamma   90.00
#
_symmetry.space_group_name_H-M   'P 1'
#
loop_
_entity.id
_entity.type
_entity.pdbx_description
1 polymer ?
#
loop_
_entity_poly.entity_id
_entity_poly.type
_entity_poly.pdbx_seq_one_letter_code
_entity_poly.pdbx_strand_id
1 'polypeptide(L)'
;MEDRLINFEFEELWYLFKKKFWIIIVITVITTSLAVLKVSKLQPSYSASAKVFMGNGNDMFDIYSESELSYYSQFITIFSEISKIDGFLDDTLKKHKIDNTSLEVASALSFESSANTPIVNIYYSSY
;
A
#
# COMPACT_ATOMS: atom_id res chain seq x y z
N MET A 1 -14.00 -41.84 39.15
CA MET A 1 -15.08 -42.10 38.20
C MET A 1 -15.05 -41.11 36.99
N GLU A 2 -14.54 -39.93 37.18
CA GLU A 2 -14.44 -38.92 36.11
C GLU A 2 -13.46 -39.30 34.99
N ASP A 3 -12.35 -39.91 35.28
CA ASP A 3 -11.32 -40.27 34.30
C ASP A 3 -11.78 -41.32 33.27
N ARG A 4 -12.78 -42.13 33.61
CA ARG A 4 -13.37 -43.11 32.66
C ARG A 4 -14.30 -42.45 31.63
N LEU A 5 -14.98 -41.39 32.00
CA LEU A 5 -15.89 -40.69 31.13
C LEU A 5 -15.13 -39.91 30.06
N ILE A 6 -14.02 -39.26 30.43
CA ILE A 6 -13.18 -38.49 29.52
C ILE A 6 -12.51 -39.39 28.47
N ASN A 7 -12.03 -40.55 28.89
CA ASN A 7 -11.41 -41.51 27.96
C ASN A 7 -12.41 -42.12 26.96
N PHE A 8 -13.67 -42.33 27.37
CA PHE A 8 -14.68 -42.88 26.49
C PHE A 8 -15.10 -41.84 25.40
N GLU A 9 -15.24 -40.59 25.77
CA GLU A 9 -15.52 -39.52 24.80
C GLU A 9 -14.37 -39.29 23.80
N PHE A 10 -13.12 -39.47 24.26
CA PHE A 10 -11.95 -39.28 23.40
C PHE A 10 -11.80 -40.40 22.35
N GLU A 11 -12.08 -41.63 22.72
CA GLU A 11 -12.06 -42.79 21.77
C GLU A 11 -13.17 -42.70 20.76
N GLU A 12 -14.38 -42.32 21.17
CA GLU A 12 -15.49 -42.11 20.22
C GLU A 12 -15.27 -40.97 19.25
N LEU A 13 -14.73 -39.83 19.77
CA LEU A 13 -14.31 -38.69 18.95
C LEU A 13 -13.22 -39.08 17.96
N TRP A 14 -12.24 -39.86 18.40
CA TRP A 14 -11.15 -40.32 17.54
C TRP A 14 -11.65 -41.28 16.43
N TYR A 15 -12.58 -42.17 16.76
CA TYR A 15 -13.19 -43.04 15.80
C TYR A 15 -14.05 -42.28 14.76
N LEU A 16 -14.85 -41.31 15.21
CA LEU A 16 -15.63 -40.45 14.33
C LEU A 16 -14.74 -39.60 13.45
N PHE A 17 -13.63 -39.08 14.00
CA PHE A 17 -12.64 -38.31 13.25
C PHE A 17 -12.01 -39.16 12.13
N LYS A 18 -11.60 -40.38 12.45
CA LYS A 18 -11.00 -41.30 11.48
C LYS A 18 -12.00 -41.73 10.39
N LYS A 19 -13.26 -41.94 10.75
CA LYS A 19 -14.33 -42.31 9.83
C LYS A 19 -14.77 -41.18 8.90
N LYS A 20 -14.73 -39.94 9.39
CA LYS A 20 -15.14 -38.74 8.65
C LYS A 20 -13.96 -37.89 8.15
N PHE A 21 -12.75 -38.39 8.31
CA PHE A 21 -11.53 -37.70 7.89
C PHE A 21 -11.57 -37.27 6.41
N TRP A 22 -12.21 -38.06 5.58
CA TRP A 22 -12.36 -37.75 4.16
C TRP A 22 -13.17 -36.47 3.92
N ILE A 23 -14.16 -36.18 4.77
CA ILE A 23 -14.97 -34.96 4.68
C ILE A 23 -14.11 -33.73 5.02
N ILE A 24 -13.24 -33.85 6.01
CA ILE A 24 -12.33 -32.77 6.41
C ILE A 24 -11.36 -32.45 5.25
N ILE A 25 -10.82 -33.47 4.60
CA ILE A 25 -9.94 -33.29 3.43
C ILE A 25 -10.69 -32.56 2.31
N VAL A 26 -11.90 -32.98 1.98
CA VAL A 26 -12.70 -32.34 0.91
C VAL A 26 -12.98 -30.88 1.21
N ILE A 27 -13.39 -30.56 2.45
CA ILE A 27 -13.64 -29.18 2.86
C ILE A 27 -12.36 -28.35 2.79
N THR A 28 -11.24 -28.89 3.25
CA THR A 28 -9.94 -28.19 3.21
C THR A 28 -9.50 -27.91 1.77
N VAL A 29 -9.65 -28.88 0.87
CA VAL A 29 -9.31 -28.70 -0.55
C VAL A 29 -10.18 -27.62 -1.19
N ILE A 30 -11.49 -27.63 -0.93
CA ILE A 30 -12.42 -26.63 -1.47
C ILE A 30 -12.07 -25.23 -0.95
N THR A 31 -11.86 -25.06 0.36
CA THR A 31 -11.52 -23.76 0.95
C THR A 31 -10.18 -23.24 0.46
N THR A 32 -9.18 -24.10 0.35
CA THR A 32 -7.86 -23.73 -0.17
C THR A 32 -7.93 -23.32 -1.65
N SER A 33 -8.68 -24.07 -2.46
CA SER A 33 -8.87 -23.75 -3.87
C SER A 33 -9.54 -22.38 -4.06
N LEU A 34 -10.58 -22.08 -3.28
CA LEU A 34 -11.24 -20.78 -3.31
C LEU A 34 -10.32 -19.64 -2.84
N ALA A 35 -9.47 -19.88 -1.85
CA ALA A 35 -8.49 -18.90 -1.38
C ALA A 35 -7.44 -18.60 -2.47
N VAL A 36 -6.89 -19.62 -3.11
CA VAL A 36 -5.92 -19.47 -4.21
C VAL A 36 -6.53 -18.70 -5.38
N LEU A 37 -7.77 -18.99 -5.76
CA LEU A 37 -8.47 -18.27 -6.83
C LEU A 37 -8.67 -16.77 -6.49
N LYS A 38 -8.96 -16.44 -5.23
CA LYS A 38 -9.05 -15.05 -4.80
C LYS A 38 -7.69 -14.34 -4.86
N VAL A 39 -6.66 -14.98 -4.32
CA VAL A 39 -5.30 -14.39 -4.30
C VAL A 39 -4.74 -14.20 -5.70
N SER A 40 -4.99 -15.14 -6.62
CA SER A 40 -4.53 -15.03 -8.02
C SER A 40 -5.15 -13.87 -8.79
N LYS A 41 -6.29 -13.34 -8.34
CA LYS A 41 -6.95 -12.18 -8.93
C LYS A 41 -6.52 -10.85 -8.30
N LEU A 42 -5.79 -10.88 -7.20
CA LEU A 42 -5.26 -9.68 -6.58
C LEU A 42 -4.04 -9.19 -7.37
N GLN A 43 -4.16 -8.04 -7.98
CA GLN A 43 -3.00 -7.38 -8.57
C GLN A 43 -2.07 -6.90 -7.46
N PRO A 44 -0.76 -7.07 -7.60
CA PRO A 44 0.18 -6.55 -6.61
C PRO A 44 0.08 -5.03 -6.58
N SER A 45 -0.26 -4.48 -5.43
CA SER A 45 -0.26 -3.03 -5.20
C SER A 45 1.11 -2.62 -4.70
N TYR A 46 1.71 -1.65 -5.38
CA TYR A 46 2.99 -1.07 -5.01
C TYR A 46 2.77 0.35 -4.52
N SER A 47 3.35 0.67 -3.37
CA SER A 47 3.36 2.03 -2.84
C SER A 47 4.79 2.49 -2.61
N ALA A 48 5.07 3.71 -3.02
CA ALA A 48 6.33 4.38 -2.76
C ALA A 48 6.06 5.75 -2.16
N SER A 49 6.92 6.19 -1.25
CA SER A 49 6.85 7.54 -0.70
C SER A 49 8.21 8.20 -0.72
N ALA A 50 8.24 9.48 -1.04
CA ALA A 50 9.42 10.30 -0.99
C ALA A 50 9.12 11.58 -0.21
N LYS A 51 10.10 12.06 0.55
CA LYS A 51 10.03 13.35 1.25
C LYS A 51 11.03 14.28 0.61
N VAL A 52 10.56 15.43 0.19
CA VAL A 52 11.39 16.47 -0.41
C VAL A 52 11.34 17.71 0.49
N PHE A 53 12.52 18.18 0.86
CA PHE A 53 12.68 19.44 1.57
C PHE A 53 12.87 20.58 0.56
N MET A 54 12.02 21.60 0.65
CA MET A 54 12.07 22.78 -0.19
C MET A 54 12.69 23.96 0.57
N GLY A 55 13.99 23.98 0.67
CA GLY A 55 14.71 25.03 1.37
C GLY A 55 16.21 24.91 1.16
N ASN A 56 16.94 25.89 1.66
CA ASN A 56 18.39 25.83 1.68
C ASN A 56 18.80 24.82 2.76
N GLY A 57 19.72 23.91 2.48
CA GLY A 57 20.12 22.86 3.43
C GLY A 57 20.66 23.37 4.77
N ASN A 58 21.07 24.64 4.83
CA ASN A 58 21.50 25.30 6.06
C ASN A 58 20.35 25.75 6.96
N ASP A 59 19.14 25.88 6.39
CA ASP A 59 17.96 26.43 7.05
C ASP A 59 17.04 25.33 7.59
N MET A 60 17.51 24.11 7.62
CA MET A 60 16.71 22.92 7.99
C MET A 60 16.18 22.98 9.44
N PHE A 61 16.80 23.78 10.27
CA PHE A 61 16.45 23.96 11.69
C PHE A 61 15.95 25.37 12.01
N ASP A 62 15.80 26.24 11.01
CA ASP A 62 15.33 27.60 11.22
C ASP A 62 13.82 27.66 11.42
N ILE A 63 13.39 28.65 12.19
CA ILE A 63 11.98 28.95 12.38
C ILE A 63 11.52 29.79 11.18
N TYR A 64 10.75 29.15 10.29
CA TYR A 64 10.18 29.84 9.14
C TYR A 64 9.09 30.82 9.55
N SER A 65 9.10 31.99 8.94
CA SER A 65 8.04 32.97 9.10
C SER A 65 6.75 32.50 8.41
N GLU A 66 5.60 32.99 8.83
CA GLU A 66 4.30 32.66 8.26
C GLU A 66 4.20 32.98 6.76
N SER A 67 4.89 34.06 6.32
CA SER A 67 5.00 34.46 4.92
C SER A 67 5.80 33.45 4.08
N GLU A 68 6.91 32.95 4.62
CA GLU A 68 7.73 31.93 3.96
C GLU A 68 6.98 30.60 3.83
N LEU A 69 6.29 30.18 4.88
CA LEU A 69 5.46 28.98 4.84
C LEU A 69 4.33 29.08 3.83
N SER A 70 3.70 30.27 3.72
CA SER A 70 2.69 30.53 2.70
C SER A 70 3.27 30.44 1.29
N TYR A 71 4.45 31.00 1.06
CA TYR A 71 5.16 30.90 -0.21
C TYR A 71 5.47 29.46 -0.58
N TYR A 72 6.02 28.68 0.33
CA TYR A 72 6.30 27.27 0.10
C TYR A 72 5.04 26.46 -0.18
N SER A 73 3.94 26.72 0.51
CA SER A 73 2.66 26.07 0.28
C SER A 73 2.10 26.35 -1.13
N GLN A 74 2.19 27.58 -1.60
CA GLN A 74 1.80 27.93 -2.97
C GLN A 74 2.72 27.24 -4.00
N PHE A 75 4.01 27.22 -3.76
CA PHE A 75 4.98 26.56 -4.64
C PHE A 75 4.69 25.05 -4.73
N ILE A 76 4.38 24.40 -3.62
CA ILE A 76 4.01 22.98 -3.59
C ILE A 76 2.76 22.71 -4.44
N THR A 77 1.76 23.58 -4.33
CA THR A 77 0.53 23.46 -5.13
C THR A 77 0.85 23.56 -6.62
N ILE A 78 1.59 24.56 -7.04
CA ILE A 78 2.02 24.75 -8.42
C ILE A 78 2.87 23.56 -8.90
N PHE A 79 3.80 23.10 -8.08
CA PHE A 79 4.64 21.95 -8.41
C PHE A 79 3.81 20.67 -8.58
N SER A 80 2.82 20.46 -7.72
CA SER A 80 1.93 19.29 -7.83
C SER A 80 1.11 19.31 -9.12
N GLU A 81 0.66 20.48 -9.56
CA GLU A 81 -0.08 20.64 -10.82
C GLU A 81 0.83 20.41 -12.03
N ILE A 82 2.02 21.03 -12.04
CA ILE A 82 2.99 20.85 -13.13
C ILE A 82 3.41 19.38 -13.24
N SER A 83 3.65 18.74 -12.11
CA SER A 83 4.08 17.33 -12.08
C SER A 83 3.05 16.36 -12.63
N LYS A 84 1.78 16.77 -12.73
CA LYS A 84 0.69 15.96 -13.29
C LYS A 84 0.39 16.27 -14.77
N ILE A 85 1.10 17.22 -15.37
CA ILE A 85 0.94 17.56 -16.79
C ILE A 85 1.48 16.40 -17.64
N ASP A 86 0.67 15.90 -18.56
CA ASP A 86 1.00 14.76 -19.41
C ASP A 86 2.35 14.90 -20.13
N GLY A 87 2.63 16.08 -20.70
CA GLY A 87 3.89 16.31 -21.40
C GLY A 87 5.12 16.18 -20.50
N PHE A 88 5.05 16.66 -19.26
CA PHE A 88 6.15 16.56 -18.30
C PHE A 88 6.35 15.10 -17.84
N LEU A 89 5.25 14.40 -17.58
CA LEU A 89 5.30 12.99 -17.18
C LEU A 89 5.81 12.11 -18.31
N ASP A 90 5.31 12.30 -19.54
CA ASP A 90 5.74 11.52 -20.70
C ASP A 90 7.24 11.65 -20.96
N ASP A 91 7.78 12.85 -20.92
CA ASP A 91 9.21 13.08 -21.10
C ASP A 91 10.04 12.45 -19.98
N THR A 92 9.55 12.53 -18.75
CA THR A 92 10.22 11.94 -17.58
C THR A 92 10.19 10.41 -17.64
N LEU A 93 9.05 9.81 -17.95
CA LEU A 93 8.89 8.36 -18.08
C LEU A 93 9.76 7.79 -19.20
N LYS A 94 9.76 8.44 -20.38
CA LYS A 94 10.62 8.05 -21.49
C LYS A 94 12.10 8.14 -21.16
N LYS A 95 12.51 9.23 -20.49
CA LYS A 95 13.91 9.42 -20.06
C LYS A 95 14.39 8.32 -19.13
N HIS A 96 13.53 7.84 -18.25
CA HIS A 96 13.83 6.79 -17.27
C HIS A 96 13.45 5.38 -17.74
N LYS A 97 12.95 5.23 -18.97
CA LYS A 97 12.53 3.94 -19.56
C LYS A 97 11.49 3.21 -18.71
N ILE A 98 10.53 3.96 -18.17
CA ILE A 98 9.43 3.43 -17.37
C ILE A 98 8.25 3.21 -18.32
N ASP A 99 7.73 1.99 -18.33
CA ASP A 99 6.70 1.52 -19.28
C ASP A 99 5.28 1.72 -18.71
N ASN A 100 5.03 2.92 -18.16
CA ASN A 100 3.73 3.32 -17.64
C ASN A 100 3.18 4.49 -18.45
N THR A 101 1.86 4.61 -18.47
CA THR A 101 1.18 5.74 -19.12
C THR A 101 1.19 6.96 -18.18
N SER A 102 1.39 8.17 -18.73
CA SER A 102 1.35 9.43 -17.97
C SER A 102 0.06 9.57 -17.14
N LEU A 103 -1.08 9.16 -17.70
CA LEU A 103 -2.38 9.20 -17.03
C LEU A 103 -2.43 8.29 -15.79
N GLU A 104 -1.89 7.07 -15.87
CA GLU A 104 -1.81 6.14 -14.73
C GLU A 104 -0.94 6.71 -13.63
N VAL A 105 0.23 7.25 -13.98
CA VAL A 105 1.15 7.85 -13.02
C VAL A 105 0.54 9.10 -12.40
N ALA A 106 -0.09 9.97 -13.17
CA ALA A 106 -0.74 11.19 -12.67
C ALA A 106 -1.86 10.89 -11.66
N SER A 107 -2.65 9.83 -11.93
CA SER A 107 -3.74 9.42 -11.03
C SER A 107 -3.25 8.76 -9.74
N ALA A 108 -2.11 8.07 -9.81
CA ALA A 108 -1.49 7.37 -8.69
C ALA A 108 -0.60 8.28 -7.82
N LEU A 109 -0.29 9.49 -8.30
CA LEU A 109 0.61 10.42 -7.64
C LEU A 109 -0.17 11.40 -6.75
N SER A 110 0.19 11.49 -5.47
CA SER A 110 -0.36 12.47 -4.54
C SER A 110 0.74 13.22 -3.81
N PHE A 111 0.45 14.50 -3.53
CA PHE A 111 1.36 15.42 -2.86
C PHE A 111 0.70 15.92 -1.59
N GLU A 112 1.38 15.82 -0.47
CA GLU A 112 0.94 16.35 0.81
C GLU A 112 1.98 17.32 1.36
N SER A 113 1.53 18.53 1.66
CA SER A 113 2.34 19.50 2.40
C SER A 113 2.28 19.18 3.89
N SER A 114 3.42 19.14 4.53
CA SER A 114 3.47 19.04 5.99
C SER A 114 3.16 20.41 6.60
N ALA A 115 2.20 20.48 7.51
CA ALA A 115 1.81 21.73 8.14
C ALA A 115 3.02 22.43 8.80
N ASN A 116 3.19 23.71 8.52
CA ASN A 116 4.23 24.57 9.09
C ASN A 116 5.68 24.15 8.81
N THR A 117 5.91 23.38 7.75
CA THR A 117 7.26 23.00 7.33
C THR A 117 7.36 23.02 5.81
N PRO A 118 8.52 23.38 5.24
CA PRO A 118 8.74 23.32 3.80
C PRO A 118 9.04 21.88 3.32
N ILE A 119 8.29 20.92 3.84
CA ILE A 119 8.43 19.51 3.49
C ILE A 119 7.22 19.06 2.68
N VAL A 120 7.50 18.44 1.55
CA VAL A 120 6.51 17.78 0.70
C VAL A 120 6.65 16.29 0.80
N ASN A 121 5.56 15.63 1.12
CA ASN A 121 5.47 14.19 1.02
C ASN A 121 4.84 13.85 -0.35
N ILE A 122 5.55 13.07 -1.12
CA ILE A 122 5.11 12.57 -2.42
C ILE A 122 4.76 11.10 -2.24
N TYR A 123 3.54 10.73 -2.56
CA TYR A 123 3.07 9.34 -2.51
C TYR A 123 2.72 8.86 -3.90
N TYR A 124 3.13 7.66 -4.21
CA TYR A 124 2.73 6.93 -5.40
C TYR A 124 2.09 5.62 -4.97
N SER A 125 0.89 5.33 -5.47
CA SER A 125 0.19 4.08 -5.20
C SER A 125 -0.37 3.52 -6.50
N SER A 126 0.20 2.42 -6.98
CA SER A 126 -0.27 1.67 -8.15
C SER A 126 -1.11 0.49 -7.70
N TYR A 127 -2.24 0.30 -8.37
CA TYR A 127 -3.13 -0.87 -8.19
C TYR A 127 -2.92 -1.86 -9.32
#